data_149fead93b00ab26db26ef9e36429718
#
_entry.id   149fead93b00ab26db26ef9e36429718
#
_cell.length_a   1.000
_cell.length_b   1.000
_cell.length_c   1.000
_cell.angle_alpha   90.00
_cell.angle_beta   90.00
_cell.angle_gamma   90.00
#
_symmetry.space_group_name_H-M   'P 1'
#
loop_
_entity.id
_entity.type
_entity.pdbx_description
1 polymer ?
#
loop_
_entity_poly.entity_id
_entity_poly.type
_entity_poly.pdbx_seq_one_letter_code
_entity_poly.pdbx_strand_id
1 'polypeptide(L)'
;MKKLYSTIFALALVSGAMAQNEVPAFPGAEGFARYATTGGRGADGKTTVYHVTNLNDSGAGSLREALKKAGPKTIVFDVSGYIDLKSNLQVTSNTTIAGQTAPGNGITLRYYTVEFTKCDNVIVRFLRFRRSQVKNVNDGADTAWGREHKNIIIDHCSMSWSIDELASFYDNRDFTLQWCMLAEGLNAGHEKGDHSYGGIWGGKPASFHHNFLAHVQNRAPRFNGARYNWTGYDRTKYANSIQAERVDFRNCVMYNWGSGNGCYGGPGGGYINMINNYYKAGPGTKNKKRVTQISFSDASNGGDNPFPNYSSRYYISGNYVTAAGSAAENYDWKGVIYDKKNIINGEYYMQDAKHYYGEDQTYVKDANGVDCIKIKLDAPVEAGDVTTHTAQTAYEKVLAYGGASLYRDAAD
;
A
#
# COMPACT_ATOMS: atom_id res chain seq x y z
N MET A 1 41.35 65.08 -22.66
CA MET A 1 40.33 64.56 -21.69
C MET A 1 40.00 63.16 -22.06
N LYS A 2 40.57 62.14 -21.39
CA LYS A 2 40.29 60.72 -21.61
C LYS A 2 39.25 60.29 -20.56
N LYS A 3 38.09 59.84 -21.00
CA LYS A 3 37.08 59.27 -20.13
C LYS A 3 37.42 57.81 -19.85
N LEU A 4 37.65 57.50 -18.56
CA LEU A 4 37.84 56.13 -18.04
C LEU A 4 36.44 55.51 -17.83
N TYR A 5 36.12 54.41 -18.49
CA TYR A 5 34.93 53.60 -18.22
C TYR A 5 35.34 52.51 -17.23
N SER A 6 34.77 52.61 -16.02
CA SER A 6 34.92 51.56 -14.99
C SER A 6 33.83 50.54 -15.19
N THR A 7 34.20 49.34 -15.62
CA THR A 7 33.29 48.20 -15.76
C THR A 7 33.25 47.45 -14.45
N ILE A 8 32.15 47.53 -13.72
CA ILE A 8 31.88 46.73 -12.51
C ILE A 8 31.44 45.37 -12.95
N PHE A 9 32.27 44.34 -12.72
CA PHE A 9 31.89 42.92 -12.84
C PHE A 9 31.13 42.54 -11.57
N ALA A 10 29.82 42.35 -11.69
CA ALA A 10 29.00 41.73 -10.64
C ALA A 10 29.23 40.22 -10.69
N LEU A 11 29.96 39.69 -9.70
CA LEU A 11 30.12 38.28 -9.46
C LEU A 11 28.78 37.74 -8.87
N ALA A 12 27.95 37.10 -9.67
CA ALA A 12 26.78 36.37 -9.19
C ALA A 12 27.28 35.10 -8.49
N LEU A 13 27.25 35.10 -7.16
CA LEU A 13 27.39 33.89 -6.35
C LEU A 13 26.17 33.03 -6.61
N VAL A 14 26.28 32.06 -7.50
CA VAL A 14 25.34 30.95 -7.58
C VAL A 14 25.62 30.07 -6.37
N SER A 15 24.84 30.25 -5.30
CA SER A 15 24.76 29.30 -4.21
C SER A 15 24.06 28.05 -4.77
N GLY A 16 24.84 27.10 -5.30
CA GLY A 16 24.37 25.76 -5.56
C GLY A 16 23.91 25.19 -4.24
N ALA A 17 22.60 25.09 -4.03
CA ALA A 17 22.06 24.22 -3.01
C ALA A 17 22.56 22.82 -3.36
N MET A 18 23.56 22.32 -2.61
CA MET A 18 23.93 20.92 -2.63
C MET A 18 22.66 20.16 -2.27
N ALA A 19 22.09 19.42 -3.22
CA ALA A 19 21.03 18.46 -2.92
C ALA A 19 21.59 17.58 -1.79
N GLN A 20 21.02 17.69 -0.62
CA GLN A 20 21.35 16.84 0.50
C GLN A 20 21.04 15.43 0.01
N ASN A 21 22.06 14.55 -0.12
CA ASN A 21 21.88 13.19 -0.54
C ASN A 21 20.89 12.54 0.43
N GLU A 22 19.63 12.39 0.00
CA GLU A 22 18.59 11.77 0.81
C GLU A 22 19.00 10.32 1.07
N VAL A 23 19.09 9.95 2.34
CA VAL A 23 19.48 8.61 2.76
C VAL A 23 18.19 7.77 2.78
N PRO A 24 18.11 6.70 1.98
CA PRO A 24 16.94 5.83 2.00
C PRO A 24 16.76 5.18 3.38
N ALA A 25 15.55 4.75 3.68
CA ALA A 25 15.17 4.08 4.92
C ALA A 25 16.11 2.89 5.24
N PHE A 26 16.44 2.12 4.21
CA PHE A 26 17.43 1.04 4.20
C PHE A 26 17.80 0.71 2.73
N PRO A 27 18.91 -0.02 2.48
CA PRO A 27 19.22 -0.49 1.14
C PRO A 27 18.11 -1.37 0.56
N GLY A 28 17.54 -0.97 -0.58
CA GLY A 28 16.40 -1.63 -1.21
C GLY A 28 15.03 -1.08 -0.79
N ALA A 29 14.97 -0.03 0.03
CA ALA A 29 13.73 0.72 0.24
C ALA A 29 13.36 1.47 -1.04
N GLU A 30 12.09 1.32 -1.47
CA GLU A 30 11.54 1.98 -2.65
C GLU A 30 10.17 2.60 -2.34
N GLY A 31 9.59 3.31 -3.31
CA GLY A 31 8.28 3.92 -3.17
C GLY A 31 8.26 5.22 -2.37
N PHE A 32 7.07 5.72 -2.09
CA PHE A 32 6.88 7.03 -1.47
C PHE A 32 7.52 7.16 -0.07
N ALA A 33 7.60 6.07 0.68
CA ALA A 33 8.20 6.10 2.01
C ALA A 33 9.74 5.97 2.02
N ARG A 34 10.38 5.78 0.86
CA ARG A 34 11.81 5.49 0.72
C ARG A 34 12.70 6.47 1.47
N TYR A 35 12.47 7.77 1.30
CA TYR A 35 13.26 8.83 1.93
C TYR A 35 12.53 9.48 3.11
N ALA A 36 11.20 9.41 3.13
CA ALA A 36 10.38 9.98 4.19
C ALA A 36 10.49 9.23 5.52
N THR A 37 10.92 7.95 5.49
CA THR A 37 10.95 7.08 6.67
C THR A 37 12.37 6.88 7.18
N THR A 38 12.59 7.19 8.45
CA THR A 38 13.87 6.95 9.15
C THR A 38 13.78 5.82 10.17
N GLY A 39 12.54 5.38 10.53
CA GLY A 39 12.31 4.36 11.54
C GLY A 39 12.96 4.70 12.87
N GLY A 40 13.78 3.79 13.37
CA GLY A 40 14.51 3.97 14.62
C GLY A 40 15.73 4.89 14.55
N ARG A 41 16.06 5.45 13.39
CA ARG A 41 17.15 6.41 13.25
C ARG A 41 16.67 7.81 13.64
N GLY A 42 17.17 8.34 14.75
CA GLY A 42 16.86 9.70 15.21
C GLY A 42 17.43 10.79 14.30
N ALA A 43 17.03 12.03 14.55
CA ALA A 43 17.52 13.20 13.79
C ALA A 43 19.05 13.40 13.87
N ASP A 44 19.66 12.94 14.95
CA ASP A 44 21.12 12.92 15.16
C ASP A 44 21.81 11.68 14.53
N GLY A 45 21.07 10.88 13.79
CA GLY A 45 21.55 9.63 13.17
C GLY A 45 21.68 8.44 14.11
N LYS A 46 21.38 8.60 15.41
CA LYS A 46 21.50 7.55 16.42
C LYS A 46 20.21 6.79 16.62
N THR A 47 20.34 5.61 17.19
CA THR A 47 19.21 4.74 17.60
C THR A 47 19.55 4.08 18.94
N THR A 48 18.53 3.81 19.75
CA THR A 48 18.69 2.89 20.89
C THR A 48 18.32 1.48 20.42
N VAL A 49 19.24 0.55 20.57
CA VAL A 49 19.01 -0.85 20.21
C VAL A 49 18.40 -1.59 21.39
N TYR A 50 17.27 -2.27 21.14
CA TYR A 50 16.63 -3.16 22.12
C TYR A 50 16.64 -4.59 21.60
N HIS A 51 17.12 -5.51 22.43
CA HIS A 51 17.19 -6.93 22.14
C HIS A 51 15.93 -7.66 22.64
N VAL A 52 15.27 -8.37 21.75
CA VAL A 52 14.22 -9.33 22.12
C VAL A 52 14.90 -10.65 22.43
N THR A 53 14.92 -11.01 23.72
CA THR A 53 15.67 -12.14 24.26
C THR A 53 14.80 -13.33 24.64
N ASN A 54 13.48 -13.20 24.50
CA ASN A 54 12.54 -14.29 24.73
C ASN A 54 11.27 -14.14 23.87
N LEU A 55 10.48 -15.20 23.78
CA LEU A 55 9.25 -15.30 22.98
C LEU A 55 7.96 -15.00 23.76
N ASN A 56 8.07 -14.47 24.96
CA ASN A 56 6.90 -14.10 25.77
C ASN A 56 6.13 -12.94 25.12
N ASP A 57 4.82 -12.93 25.28
CA ASP A 57 3.98 -11.81 24.82
C ASP A 57 4.35 -10.47 25.48
N SER A 58 4.75 -10.52 26.76
CA SER A 58 5.02 -9.32 27.57
C SER A 58 6.09 -9.57 28.63
N GLY A 59 6.53 -8.50 29.29
CA GLY A 59 7.57 -8.54 30.31
C GLY A 59 8.97 -8.26 29.77
N ALA A 60 9.96 -8.29 30.64
CA ALA A 60 11.34 -7.96 30.29
C ALA A 60 11.87 -8.83 29.14
N GLY A 61 12.53 -8.22 28.18
CA GLY A 61 13.09 -8.89 27.00
C GLY A 61 12.08 -9.31 25.92
N SER A 62 10.79 -8.99 26.06
CA SER A 62 9.79 -9.27 25.02
C SER A 62 9.72 -8.15 23.98
N LEU A 63 9.19 -8.48 22.78
CA LEU A 63 8.93 -7.51 21.71
C LEU A 63 7.99 -6.39 22.18
N ARG A 64 6.91 -6.73 22.87
CA ARG A 64 5.93 -5.75 23.38
C ARG A 64 6.56 -4.77 24.36
N GLU A 65 7.48 -5.23 25.20
CA GLU A 65 8.20 -4.34 26.13
C GLU A 65 9.17 -3.40 25.38
N ALA A 66 9.87 -3.90 24.36
CA ALA A 66 10.73 -3.08 23.51
C ALA A 66 9.93 -1.99 22.77
N LEU A 67 8.75 -2.31 22.27
CA LEU A 67 7.86 -1.35 21.59
C LEU A 67 7.38 -0.22 22.52
N LYS A 68 7.24 -0.44 23.82
CA LYS A 68 6.82 0.56 24.79
C LYS A 68 7.91 1.60 25.13
N LYS A 69 9.16 1.32 24.81
CA LYS A 69 10.27 2.25 25.08
C LYS A 69 10.09 3.54 24.32
N ALA A 70 10.42 4.66 24.93
CA ALA A 70 10.35 5.98 24.32
C ALA A 70 11.51 6.24 23.35
N GLY A 71 11.34 7.21 22.47
CA GLY A 71 12.37 7.69 21.54
C GLY A 71 12.65 6.78 20.34
N PRO A 72 13.58 7.19 19.47
CA PRO A 72 14.03 6.42 18.32
C PRO A 72 14.67 5.10 18.75
N LYS A 73 14.20 3.98 18.17
CA LYS A 73 14.64 2.64 18.58
C LYS A 73 14.69 1.65 17.43
N THR A 74 15.71 0.81 17.46
CA THR A 74 15.85 -0.36 16.60
C THR A 74 15.70 -1.61 17.45
N ILE A 75 14.73 -2.44 17.11
CA ILE A 75 14.43 -3.69 17.80
C ILE A 75 15.03 -4.84 17.00
N VAL A 76 15.91 -5.60 17.63
CA VAL A 76 16.60 -6.77 17.08
C VAL A 76 16.23 -8.01 17.88
N PHE A 77 16.41 -9.19 17.30
CA PHE A 77 16.02 -10.47 17.91
C PHE A 77 17.22 -11.37 18.13
N ASP A 78 17.40 -11.81 19.38
CA ASP A 78 18.40 -12.80 19.77
C ASP A 78 17.80 -14.22 19.79
N VAL A 79 16.51 -14.33 19.56
CA VAL A 79 15.73 -15.56 19.57
C VAL A 79 14.94 -15.72 18.28
N SER A 80 14.50 -16.95 17.99
CA SER A 80 13.57 -17.25 16.90
C SER A 80 12.43 -18.14 17.37
N GLY A 81 11.28 -18.06 16.70
CA GLY A 81 10.12 -18.88 17.02
C GLY A 81 8.80 -18.11 16.99
N TYR A 82 7.85 -18.60 17.77
CA TYR A 82 6.49 -18.07 17.84
C TYR A 82 6.32 -17.19 19.07
N ILE A 83 5.88 -15.96 18.86
CA ILE A 83 5.37 -15.08 19.92
C ILE A 83 3.86 -15.19 19.91
N ASP A 84 3.29 -15.86 20.88
CA ASP A 84 1.86 -16.06 21.05
C ASP A 84 1.27 -14.84 21.75
N LEU A 85 0.80 -13.88 20.96
CA LEU A 85 0.19 -12.68 21.47
C LEU A 85 -1.06 -13.00 22.30
N LYS A 86 -1.29 -12.23 23.36
CA LYS A 86 -2.47 -12.31 24.22
C LYS A 86 -3.45 -11.14 24.03
N SER A 87 -3.04 -10.17 23.24
CA SER A 87 -3.82 -9.01 22.80
C SER A 87 -3.18 -8.39 21.57
N ASN A 88 -3.87 -7.52 20.87
CA ASN A 88 -3.33 -6.80 19.73
C ASN A 88 -1.99 -6.16 20.07
N LEU A 89 -1.07 -6.19 19.11
CA LEU A 89 0.27 -5.62 19.25
C LEU A 89 0.32 -4.25 18.58
N GLN A 90 0.33 -3.19 19.39
CA GLN A 90 0.47 -1.84 18.89
C GLN A 90 1.93 -1.54 18.56
N VAL A 91 2.22 -1.23 17.30
CA VAL A 91 3.50 -0.67 16.87
C VAL A 91 3.57 0.80 17.27
N THR A 92 4.74 1.28 17.67
CA THR A 92 4.93 2.65 18.15
C THR A 92 5.85 3.46 17.23
N SER A 93 5.75 4.78 17.30
CA SER A 93 6.49 5.69 16.43
C SER A 93 8.02 5.60 16.57
N ASN A 94 8.73 6.05 15.54
CA ASN A 94 10.18 6.12 15.49
C ASN A 94 10.84 4.75 15.78
N THR A 95 10.33 3.71 15.13
CA THR A 95 10.72 2.32 15.39
C THR A 95 11.17 1.62 14.12
N THR A 96 12.30 0.93 14.18
CA THR A 96 12.68 -0.11 13.23
C THR A 96 12.56 -1.47 13.91
N ILE A 97 11.73 -2.38 13.36
CA ILE A 97 11.67 -3.77 13.79
C ILE A 97 12.43 -4.60 12.75
N ALA A 98 13.62 -5.05 13.12
CA ALA A 98 14.55 -5.73 12.24
C ALA A 98 14.42 -7.27 12.38
N GLY A 99 13.34 -7.84 11.86
CA GLY A 99 13.08 -9.29 11.91
C GLY A 99 14.17 -10.15 11.28
N GLN A 100 14.93 -9.60 10.32
CA GLN A 100 16.07 -10.28 9.69
C GLN A 100 17.24 -10.58 10.65
N THR A 101 17.25 -10.00 11.84
CA THR A 101 18.28 -10.30 12.85
C THR A 101 18.00 -11.57 13.65
N ALA A 102 16.76 -12.06 13.60
CA ALA A 102 16.39 -13.27 14.30
C ALA A 102 17.17 -14.48 13.77
N PRO A 103 17.74 -15.32 14.66
CA PRO A 103 18.42 -16.53 14.23
C PRO A 103 17.46 -17.57 13.65
N GLY A 104 18.02 -18.59 12.98
CA GLY A 104 17.27 -19.76 12.52
C GLY A 104 16.02 -19.41 11.72
N ASN A 105 14.85 -19.79 12.22
CA ASN A 105 13.58 -19.72 11.50
C ASN A 105 12.86 -18.36 11.60
N GLY A 106 13.53 -17.32 12.11
CA GLY A 106 12.92 -16.00 12.22
C GLY A 106 11.78 -15.91 13.26
N ILE A 107 10.99 -14.84 13.20
CA ILE A 107 9.93 -14.56 14.18
C ILE A 107 8.55 -14.63 13.51
N THR A 108 7.62 -15.29 14.19
CA THR A 108 6.19 -15.34 13.83
C THR A 108 5.34 -14.83 14.99
N LEU A 109 4.54 -13.82 14.74
CA LEU A 109 3.53 -13.29 15.68
C LEU A 109 2.19 -14.00 15.42
N ARG A 110 1.55 -14.56 16.46
CA ARG A 110 0.32 -15.35 16.29
C ARG A 110 -0.86 -14.80 17.07
N TYR A 111 -2.05 -15.11 16.59
CA TYR A 111 -3.37 -15.02 17.24
C TYR A 111 -4.02 -13.65 17.31
N TYR A 112 -3.29 -12.55 17.35
CA TYR A 112 -3.86 -11.21 17.44
C TYR A 112 -3.33 -10.29 16.34
N THR A 113 -4.03 -9.19 16.15
CA THR A 113 -3.72 -8.19 15.13
C THR A 113 -2.45 -7.41 15.49
N VAL A 114 -1.65 -7.08 14.48
CA VAL A 114 -0.57 -6.09 14.59
C VAL A 114 -1.09 -4.74 14.09
N GLU A 115 -1.13 -3.75 14.96
CA GLU A 115 -1.75 -2.45 14.72
C GLU A 115 -0.72 -1.36 14.47
N PHE A 116 -0.96 -0.58 13.39
CA PHE A 116 -0.20 0.62 13.02
C PHE A 116 -1.08 1.87 13.15
N THR A 117 -1.93 1.91 14.17
CA THR A 117 -2.98 2.91 14.36
C THR A 117 -2.59 4.08 15.27
N LYS A 118 -1.36 4.06 15.80
CA LYS A 118 -0.84 5.11 16.71
C LYS A 118 0.66 5.29 16.49
N CYS A 119 1.12 5.26 15.24
CA CYS A 119 2.55 5.33 14.96
C CYS A 119 2.86 6.02 13.64
N ASP A 120 3.83 6.90 13.68
CA ASP A 120 4.48 7.49 12.53
C ASP A 120 5.95 7.06 12.49
N ASN A 121 6.56 7.09 11.31
CA ASN A 121 7.98 6.83 11.11
C ASN A 121 8.40 5.43 11.58
N VAL A 122 7.95 4.41 10.85
CA VAL A 122 8.12 2.99 11.21
C VAL A 122 8.68 2.18 10.05
N ILE A 123 9.63 1.31 10.34
CA ILE A 123 10.16 0.30 9.44
C ILE A 123 9.94 -1.08 10.08
N VAL A 124 9.27 -2.00 9.36
CA VAL A 124 9.10 -3.39 9.79
C VAL A 124 9.55 -4.31 8.67
N ARG A 125 10.44 -5.25 9.00
CA ARG A 125 11.04 -6.14 8.01
C ARG A 125 11.11 -7.59 8.49
N PHE A 126 10.88 -8.53 7.56
CA PHE A 126 11.11 -9.97 7.71
C PHE A 126 10.39 -10.61 8.91
N LEU A 127 9.15 -10.22 9.17
CA LEU A 127 8.28 -10.85 10.17
C LEU A 127 7.15 -11.63 9.50
N ARG A 128 6.66 -12.65 10.18
CA ARG A 128 5.41 -13.34 9.83
C ARG A 128 4.32 -13.00 10.81
N PHE A 129 3.16 -12.64 10.30
CA PHE A 129 1.94 -12.39 11.06
C PHE A 129 0.93 -13.47 10.70
N ARG A 130 0.56 -14.31 11.69
CA ARG A 130 -0.32 -15.46 11.56
C ARG A 130 -1.46 -15.35 12.55
N ARG A 131 -2.50 -14.61 12.17
CA ARG A 131 -3.56 -14.27 13.11
C ARG A 131 -4.31 -15.51 13.62
N SER A 132 -4.91 -16.32 12.76
CA SER A 132 -5.68 -17.51 13.13
C SER A 132 -7.00 -17.25 13.89
N GLN A 133 -7.95 -18.15 13.77
CA GLN A 133 -9.24 -18.11 14.49
C GLN A 133 -9.18 -18.71 15.91
N VAL A 134 -8.08 -19.38 16.27
CA VAL A 134 -8.01 -20.24 17.48
C VAL A 134 -8.33 -19.48 18.77
N LYS A 135 -7.98 -18.19 18.84
CA LYS A 135 -8.16 -17.35 20.03
C LYS A 135 -9.28 -16.31 19.92
N ASN A 136 -9.63 -15.93 18.70
CA ASN A 136 -10.53 -14.82 18.42
C ASN A 136 -11.52 -15.21 17.31
N VAL A 137 -12.41 -16.12 17.61
CA VAL A 137 -13.45 -16.53 16.67
C VAL A 137 -14.51 -15.42 16.57
N ASN A 138 -14.87 -15.07 15.34
CA ASN A 138 -15.93 -14.10 14.99
C ASN A 138 -15.67 -12.64 15.45
N ASP A 139 -14.43 -12.22 15.60
CA ASP A 139 -14.10 -10.83 15.97
C ASP A 139 -13.94 -9.87 14.77
N GLY A 140 -13.97 -10.37 13.55
CA GLY A 140 -13.92 -9.55 12.31
C GLY A 140 -12.66 -8.71 12.18
N ALA A 141 -11.50 -9.22 12.60
CA ALA A 141 -10.28 -8.43 12.63
C ALA A 141 -9.22 -8.85 11.62
N ASP A 142 -8.45 -7.88 11.15
CA ASP A 142 -7.34 -8.00 10.22
C ASP A 142 -6.11 -8.66 10.85
N THR A 143 -5.23 -9.23 10.02
CA THR A 143 -3.90 -9.66 10.49
C THR A 143 -3.02 -8.46 10.81
N ALA A 144 -3.02 -7.44 9.94
CA ALA A 144 -2.33 -6.17 10.17
C ALA A 144 -3.11 -5.02 9.56
N TRP A 145 -3.16 -3.88 10.22
CA TRP A 145 -3.81 -2.70 9.66
C TRP A 145 -3.30 -1.39 10.24
N GLY A 146 -3.50 -0.30 9.48
CA GLY A 146 -3.19 1.05 9.92
C GLY A 146 -3.74 2.10 8.97
N ARG A 147 -4.20 3.22 9.53
CA ARG A 147 -4.70 4.37 8.79
C ARG A 147 -4.38 5.67 9.50
N GLU A 148 -4.37 6.76 8.73
CA GLU A 148 -4.22 8.14 9.24
C GLU A 148 -2.84 8.41 9.86
N HIS A 149 -1.81 7.72 9.36
CA HIS A 149 -0.43 7.83 9.79
C HIS A 149 0.52 8.13 8.62
N LYS A 150 1.81 8.30 8.91
CA LYS A 150 2.80 8.68 7.88
C LYS A 150 4.15 8.01 8.06
N ASN A 151 4.90 7.96 6.96
CA ASN A 151 6.29 7.50 6.94
C ASN A 151 6.42 6.06 7.45
N ILE A 152 5.74 5.12 6.78
CA ILE A 152 5.74 3.71 7.17
C ILE A 152 6.19 2.85 5.99
N ILE A 153 7.17 1.97 6.23
CA ILE A 153 7.57 0.91 5.30
C ILE A 153 7.39 -0.45 5.98
N ILE A 154 6.66 -1.34 5.30
CA ILE A 154 6.56 -2.75 5.64
C ILE A 154 7.18 -3.53 4.48
N ASP A 155 8.24 -4.30 4.78
CA ASP A 155 9.11 -4.92 3.78
C ASP A 155 9.36 -6.39 4.10
N HIS A 156 9.21 -7.27 3.10
CA HIS A 156 9.45 -8.70 3.22
C HIS A 156 8.74 -9.34 4.43
N CYS A 157 7.48 -9.01 4.65
CA CYS A 157 6.66 -9.63 5.69
C CYS A 157 5.64 -10.60 5.07
N SER A 158 5.30 -11.66 5.80
CA SER A 158 4.25 -12.61 5.42
C SER A 158 3.04 -12.43 6.34
N MET A 159 1.83 -12.39 5.77
CA MET A 159 0.58 -12.16 6.48
C MET A 159 -0.44 -13.22 6.08
N SER A 160 -0.98 -13.97 7.06
CA SER A 160 -1.91 -15.06 6.78
C SER A 160 -2.92 -15.26 7.90
N TRP A 161 -4.00 -15.96 7.55
CA TRP A 161 -5.00 -16.49 8.48
C TRP A 161 -5.82 -15.44 9.22
N SER A 162 -6.06 -14.28 8.56
CA SER A 162 -7.09 -13.35 9.02
C SER A 162 -8.47 -13.91 8.76
N ILE A 163 -9.42 -13.45 9.52
CA ILE A 163 -10.85 -13.71 9.32
C ILE A 163 -11.57 -12.54 8.64
N ASP A 164 -10.92 -11.38 8.50
CA ASP A 164 -11.31 -10.27 7.62
C ASP A 164 -10.19 -10.03 6.62
N GLU A 165 -9.49 -8.90 6.61
CA GLU A 165 -8.39 -8.64 5.71
C GLU A 165 -7.04 -9.16 6.22
N LEU A 166 -6.19 -9.58 5.29
CA LEU A 166 -4.81 -9.93 5.60
C LEU A 166 -3.98 -8.68 5.97
N ALA A 167 -4.16 -7.59 5.20
CA ALA A 167 -3.48 -6.34 5.49
C ALA A 167 -4.22 -5.14 4.89
N SER A 168 -4.70 -4.21 5.73
CA SER A 168 -5.39 -3.00 5.30
C SER A 168 -4.61 -1.75 5.68
N PHE A 169 -4.16 -1.00 4.67
CA PHE A 169 -3.43 0.26 4.82
C PHE A 169 -3.98 1.30 3.86
N TYR A 170 -4.64 2.31 4.40
CA TYR A 170 -5.26 3.39 3.64
C TYR A 170 -5.31 4.69 4.44
N ASP A 171 -5.54 5.82 3.76
CA ASP A 171 -5.43 7.13 4.38
C ASP A 171 -4.12 7.34 5.16
N ASN A 172 -3.02 6.78 4.65
CA ASN A 172 -1.67 7.03 5.15
C ASN A 172 -0.93 7.96 4.19
N ARG A 173 0.07 8.69 4.68
CA ARG A 173 0.95 9.50 3.85
C ARG A 173 2.36 8.95 3.83
N ASP A 174 2.99 8.95 2.66
CA ASP A 174 4.34 8.42 2.48
C ASP A 174 4.44 6.97 3.03
N PHE A 175 3.56 6.11 2.50
CA PHE A 175 3.45 4.71 2.87
C PHE A 175 4.02 3.79 1.78
N THR A 176 4.68 2.72 2.18
CA THR A 176 5.12 1.65 1.27
C THR A 176 4.90 0.27 1.88
N LEU A 177 4.22 -0.60 1.12
CA LEU A 177 4.18 -2.05 1.36
C LEU A 177 4.90 -2.72 0.19
N GLN A 178 6.06 -3.33 0.44
CA GLN A 178 6.88 -3.91 -0.60
C GLN A 178 7.32 -5.35 -0.27
N TRP A 179 7.40 -6.18 -1.31
CA TRP A 179 7.90 -7.55 -1.21
C TRP A 179 7.22 -8.39 -0.14
N CYS A 180 5.96 -8.12 0.18
CA CYS A 180 5.20 -8.85 1.16
C CYS A 180 4.39 -9.99 0.53
N MET A 181 4.11 -11.01 1.32
CA MET A 181 3.22 -12.11 0.97
C MET A 181 1.94 -12.02 1.80
N LEU A 182 0.80 -11.98 1.15
CA LEU A 182 -0.54 -11.94 1.75
C LEU A 182 -1.30 -13.15 1.21
N ALA A 183 -1.44 -14.18 2.02
CA ALA A 183 -2.01 -15.43 1.53
C ALA A 183 -2.87 -16.14 2.59
N GLU A 184 -3.76 -17.02 2.11
CA GLU A 184 -4.54 -17.92 2.95
C GLU A 184 -5.44 -17.21 3.97
N GLY A 185 -6.23 -16.23 3.52
CA GLY A 185 -7.31 -15.69 4.34
C GLY A 185 -8.33 -16.77 4.71
N LEU A 186 -8.78 -16.78 5.95
CA LEU A 186 -9.76 -17.73 6.45
C LEU A 186 -11.18 -17.32 6.04
N ASN A 187 -11.92 -18.20 5.39
CA ASN A 187 -13.22 -17.86 4.84
C ASN A 187 -14.34 -17.81 5.89
N ALA A 188 -14.28 -18.68 6.88
CA ALA A 188 -15.30 -18.75 7.94
C ALA A 188 -14.83 -18.03 9.22
N GLY A 189 -15.78 -17.59 10.04
CA GLY A 189 -15.51 -17.06 11.38
C GLY A 189 -15.67 -15.55 11.54
N HIS A 190 -15.96 -14.82 10.47
CA HIS A 190 -16.28 -13.40 10.57
C HIS A 190 -17.75 -13.20 10.97
N GLU A 191 -18.04 -12.20 11.83
CA GLU A 191 -19.39 -11.90 12.35
C GLU A 191 -20.42 -11.58 11.25
N LYS A 192 -19.97 -11.08 10.10
CA LYS A 192 -20.82 -10.72 8.93
C LYS A 192 -20.91 -11.83 7.88
N GLY A 193 -20.47 -13.05 8.17
CA GLY A 193 -20.43 -14.16 7.22
C GLY A 193 -19.06 -14.35 6.56
N ASP A 194 -19.00 -15.18 5.54
CA ASP A 194 -17.75 -15.57 4.88
C ASP A 194 -16.96 -14.39 4.31
N HIS A 195 -15.68 -14.30 4.67
CA HIS A 195 -14.77 -13.23 4.24
C HIS A 195 -13.53 -13.80 3.53
N SER A 196 -12.36 -13.82 4.13
CA SER A 196 -11.06 -14.15 3.47
C SER A 196 -10.64 -13.08 2.47
N TYR A 197 -10.33 -11.90 2.95
CA TYR A 197 -10.02 -10.76 2.08
C TYR A 197 -8.52 -10.42 2.12
N GLY A 198 -7.99 -9.94 0.97
CA GLY A 198 -6.60 -9.53 0.86
C GLY A 198 -6.31 -8.25 1.65
N GLY A 199 -6.91 -7.12 1.24
CA GLY A 199 -6.73 -5.87 1.97
C GLY A 199 -7.39 -4.66 1.31
N ILE A 200 -7.60 -3.61 2.11
CA ILE A 200 -7.99 -2.29 1.62
C ILE A 200 -6.72 -1.43 1.54
N TRP A 201 -6.39 -0.96 0.34
CA TRP A 201 -5.16 -0.23 0.05
C TRP A 201 -5.46 1.17 -0.50
N GLY A 202 -4.77 2.16 0.04
CA GLY A 202 -4.91 3.55 -0.36
C GLY A 202 -3.84 4.42 0.29
N GLY A 203 -3.80 5.70 -0.04
CA GLY A 203 -2.90 6.64 0.64
C GLY A 203 -2.67 7.95 -0.09
N LYS A 204 -2.07 8.88 0.63
CA LYS A 204 -1.92 10.27 0.24
C LYS A 204 -0.48 10.80 0.35
N PRO A 205 0.48 10.23 -0.40
CA PRO A 205 0.44 9.09 -1.33
C PRO A 205 0.87 7.74 -0.71
N ALA A 206 0.72 6.62 -1.47
CA ALA A 206 1.20 5.29 -1.08
C ALA A 206 1.69 4.44 -2.26
N SER A 207 2.70 3.59 -2.00
CA SER A 207 3.22 2.59 -2.93
C SER A 207 2.97 1.17 -2.41
N PHE A 208 2.48 0.33 -3.31
CA PHE A 208 2.28 -1.11 -3.09
C PHE A 208 2.93 -1.85 -4.25
N HIS A 209 4.10 -2.45 -4.02
CA HIS A 209 4.84 -3.07 -5.12
C HIS A 209 5.51 -4.38 -4.75
N HIS A 210 5.65 -5.24 -5.75
CA HIS A 210 6.26 -6.57 -5.59
C HIS A 210 5.63 -7.41 -4.48
N ASN A 211 4.32 -7.26 -4.25
CA ASN A 211 3.59 -8.06 -3.27
C ASN A 211 2.94 -9.26 -3.93
N PHE A 212 2.81 -10.34 -3.18
CA PHE A 212 2.08 -11.54 -3.55
C PHE A 212 0.76 -11.62 -2.79
N LEU A 213 -0.37 -11.67 -3.51
CA LEU A 213 -1.69 -11.88 -2.93
C LEU A 213 -2.25 -13.20 -3.45
N ALA A 214 -2.53 -14.14 -2.56
CA ALA A 214 -3.01 -15.46 -2.96
C ALA A 214 -4.08 -16.04 -2.04
N HIS A 215 -4.95 -16.89 -2.59
CA HIS A 215 -5.92 -17.66 -1.83
C HIS A 215 -6.81 -16.78 -0.93
N VAL A 216 -7.35 -15.70 -1.51
CA VAL A 216 -8.31 -14.80 -0.87
C VAL A 216 -9.58 -14.72 -1.69
N GLN A 217 -10.74 -14.59 -1.05
CA GLN A 217 -12.03 -14.55 -1.75
C GLN A 217 -12.24 -13.23 -2.50
N ASN A 218 -11.74 -12.12 -1.95
CA ASN A 218 -11.93 -10.79 -2.50
C ASN A 218 -10.82 -9.83 -2.05
N ARG A 219 -10.88 -8.57 -2.46
CA ARG A 219 -9.95 -7.49 -2.06
C ARG A 219 -8.49 -7.83 -2.31
N ALA A 220 -8.15 -8.20 -3.56
CA ALA A 220 -6.78 -8.53 -3.97
C ALA A 220 -6.11 -7.47 -4.89
N PRO A 221 -5.99 -6.18 -4.46
CA PRO A 221 -6.59 -5.51 -3.32
C PRO A 221 -7.94 -4.83 -3.64
N ARG A 222 -8.59 -4.23 -2.62
CA ARG A 222 -9.58 -3.17 -2.79
C ARG A 222 -8.88 -1.82 -2.66
N PHE A 223 -8.93 -0.97 -3.66
CA PHE A 223 -8.46 0.41 -3.54
C PHE A 223 -9.46 1.26 -2.76
N ASN A 224 -8.96 2.00 -1.77
CA ASN A 224 -9.80 2.83 -0.89
C ASN A 224 -10.38 4.04 -1.63
N GLY A 225 -9.59 4.69 -2.46
CA GLY A 225 -9.91 6.01 -3.01
C GLY A 225 -9.98 7.09 -1.91
N ALA A 226 -10.40 8.30 -2.27
CA ALA A 226 -10.58 9.38 -1.31
C ALA A 226 -11.90 9.27 -0.53
N ARG A 227 -12.34 8.05 -0.22
CA ARG A 227 -13.64 7.75 0.41
C ARG A 227 -13.82 8.37 1.79
N TYR A 228 -12.72 8.59 2.51
CA TYR A 228 -12.71 9.28 3.79
C TYR A 228 -12.01 10.64 3.68
N ASN A 229 -12.46 11.59 4.47
CA ASN A 229 -11.93 12.96 4.44
C ASN A 229 -10.74 13.15 5.40
N TRP A 230 -9.77 12.22 5.37
CA TRP A 230 -8.56 12.42 6.13
C TRP A 230 -7.72 13.56 5.54
N THR A 231 -7.31 14.48 6.38
CA THR A 231 -6.66 15.75 5.99
C THR A 231 -5.16 15.79 6.31
N GLY A 232 -4.56 14.65 6.68
CA GLY A 232 -3.13 14.55 7.02
C GLY A 232 -2.17 14.51 5.83
N TYR A 233 -2.67 14.73 4.61
CA TYR A 233 -1.87 14.87 3.39
C TYR A 233 -1.11 16.20 3.36
N ASP A 234 -0.17 16.34 2.43
CA ASP A 234 0.59 17.56 2.22
C ASP A 234 -0.27 18.64 1.56
N ARG A 235 -0.77 19.59 2.36
CA ARG A 235 -1.62 20.70 1.90
C ARG A 235 -0.87 21.76 1.11
N THR A 236 0.44 21.75 1.08
CA THR A 236 1.22 22.64 0.21
C THR A 236 1.28 22.11 -1.21
N LYS A 237 1.06 20.80 -1.39
CA LYS A 237 1.12 20.10 -2.67
C LYS A 237 -0.25 19.79 -3.25
N TYR A 238 -1.25 19.52 -2.41
CA TYR A 238 -2.58 19.09 -2.85
C TYR A 238 -3.68 19.96 -2.25
N ALA A 239 -4.60 20.41 -3.09
CA ALA A 239 -5.70 21.27 -2.69
C ALA A 239 -6.80 20.55 -1.90
N ASN A 240 -6.97 19.24 -2.13
CA ASN A 240 -8.01 18.45 -1.49
C ASN A 240 -7.64 16.96 -1.41
N SER A 241 -8.48 16.18 -0.75
CA SER A 241 -8.28 14.74 -0.52
C SER A 241 -8.26 13.91 -1.82
N ILE A 242 -9.02 14.32 -2.85
CA ILE A 242 -9.02 13.65 -4.17
C ILE A 242 -7.65 13.80 -4.83
N GLN A 243 -7.12 15.02 -4.87
CA GLN A 243 -5.80 15.26 -5.48
C GLN A 243 -4.67 14.59 -4.72
N ALA A 244 -4.81 14.45 -3.41
CA ALA A 244 -3.81 13.81 -2.56
C ALA A 244 -3.85 12.27 -2.63
N GLU A 245 -5.00 11.66 -2.89
CA GLU A 245 -5.13 10.21 -2.97
C GLU A 245 -4.41 9.69 -4.21
N ARG A 246 -3.22 9.10 -4.02
CA ARG A 246 -2.35 8.60 -5.09
C ARG A 246 -1.79 7.24 -4.70
N VAL A 247 -2.21 6.22 -5.42
CA VAL A 247 -1.79 4.84 -5.22
C VAL A 247 -0.95 4.38 -6.40
N ASP A 248 0.27 3.96 -6.11
CA ASP A 248 1.12 3.29 -7.07
C ASP A 248 1.13 1.79 -6.80
N PHE A 249 0.40 1.04 -7.62
CA PHE A 249 0.26 -0.42 -7.55
C PHE A 249 0.95 -1.06 -8.74
N ARG A 250 2.16 -1.61 -8.51
CA ARG A 250 2.96 -2.19 -9.59
C ARG A 250 3.69 -3.46 -9.22
N ASN A 251 3.96 -4.28 -10.22
CA ASN A 251 4.72 -5.52 -10.11
C ASN A 251 4.21 -6.47 -9.01
N CYS A 252 2.95 -6.36 -8.66
CA CYS A 252 2.29 -7.29 -7.74
C CYS A 252 1.78 -8.53 -8.47
N VAL A 253 1.68 -9.63 -7.75
CA VAL A 253 1.22 -10.91 -8.25
C VAL A 253 -0.06 -11.30 -7.54
N MET A 254 -1.13 -11.51 -8.28
CA MET A 254 -2.41 -12.01 -7.77
C MET A 254 -2.61 -13.45 -8.24
N TYR A 255 -2.77 -14.37 -7.31
CA TYR A 255 -3.02 -15.78 -7.60
C TYR A 255 -4.28 -16.28 -6.92
N ASN A 256 -5.09 -17.01 -7.65
CA ASN A 256 -6.24 -17.75 -7.12
C ASN A 256 -7.15 -16.91 -6.21
N TRP A 257 -7.48 -15.67 -6.64
CA TRP A 257 -8.55 -14.91 -5.98
C TRP A 257 -9.89 -15.62 -6.22
N GLY A 258 -10.80 -15.55 -5.25
CA GLY A 258 -12.00 -16.38 -5.24
C GLY A 258 -13.15 -15.87 -6.11
N SER A 259 -14.33 -15.99 -5.54
CA SER A 259 -15.60 -15.68 -6.25
C SER A 259 -15.90 -14.19 -6.35
N GLY A 260 -15.25 -13.35 -5.54
CA GLY A 260 -15.46 -11.92 -5.51
C GLY A 260 -14.78 -11.17 -6.65
N ASN A 261 -14.61 -9.87 -6.46
CA ASN A 261 -14.10 -9.00 -7.52
C ASN A 261 -12.60 -9.15 -7.78
N GLY A 262 -11.84 -9.77 -6.90
CA GLY A 262 -10.39 -9.75 -6.96
C GLY A 262 -9.88 -8.33 -6.67
N CYS A 263 -9.26 -7.68 -7.67
CA CYS A 263 -8.86 -6.28 -7.60
C CYS A 263 -10.04 -5.38 -7.97
N TYR A 264 -10.33 -4.35 -7.15
CA TYR A 264 -11.40 -3.38 -7.41
C TYR A 264 -11.29 -2.15 -6.51
N GLY A 265 -12.14 -1.16 -6.73
CA GLY A 265 -12.32 -0.04 -5.80
C GLY A 265 -12.10 1.33 -6.41
N GLY A 266 -11.51 2.22 -5.63
CA GLY A 266 -11.27 3.62 -5.95
C GLY A 266 -12.49 4.53 -5.78
N PRO A 267 -13.49 4.24 -4.89
CA PRO A 267 -14.62 5.14 -4.69
C PRO A 267 -14.18 6.46 -4.03
N GLY A 268 -14.87 7.53 -4.30
CA GLY A 268 -14.59 8.85 -3.70
C GLY A 268 -13.51 9.66 -4.41
N GLY A 269 -12.87 9.12 -5.44
CA GLY A 269 -11.88 9.85 -6.23
C GLY A 269 -10.44 9.48 -5.90
N GLY A 270 -9.50 10.16 -6.55
CA GLY A 270 -8.06 9.93 -6.46
C GLY A 270 -7.45 9.41 -7.75
N TYR A 271 -6.21 8.94 -7.65
CA TYR A 271 -5.43 8.44 -8.78
C TYR A 271 -4.80 7.09 -8.44
N ILE A 272 -4.84 6.16 -9.41
CA ILE A 272 -4.29 4.82 -9.24
C ILE A 272 -3.49 4.44 -10.48
N ASN A 273 -2.20 4.14 -10.28
CA ASN A 273 -1.39 3.45 -11.26
C ASN A 273 -1.50 1.94 -11.05
N MET A 274 -1.78 1.18 -12.11
CA MET A 274 -1.76 -0.28 -12.12
C MET A 274 -0.78 -0.73 -13.21
N ILE A 275 0.48 -0.99 -12.84
CA ILE A 275 1.56 -1.15 -13.80
C ILE A 275 2.24 -2.51 -13.64
N ASN A 276 2.33 -3.25 -14.75
CA ASN A 276 3.08 -4.49 -14.85
C ASN A 276 2.75 -5.51 -13.74
N ASN A 277 1.47 -5.64 -13.36
CA ASN A 277 1.03 -6.64 -12.42
C ASN A 277 0.75 -7.97 -13.14
N TYR A 278 0.89 -9.08 -12.42
CA TYR A 278 0.68 -10.43 -12.94
C TYR A 278 -0.54 -11.07 -12.32
N TYR A 279 -1.53 -11.41 -13.16
CA TYR A 279 -2.79 -12.02 -12.75
C TYR A 279 -2.81 -13.49 -13.16
N LYS A 280 -2.70 -14.41 -12.20
CA LYS A 280 -2.76 -15.85 -12.41
C LYS A 280 -4.03 -16.44 -11.81
N ALA A 281 -5.02 -16.70 -12.66
CA ALA A 281 -6.24 -17.37 -12.23
C ALA A 281 -5.91 -18.77 -11.69
N GLY A 282 -6.53 -19.12 -10.57
CA GLY A 282 -6.44 -20.44 -9.96
C GLY A 282 -7.76 -21.19 -9.95
N PRO A 283 -7.83 -22.34 -9.26
CA PRO A 283 -9.05 -23.17 -9.21
C PRO A 283 -10.27 -22.44 -8.64
N GLY A 284 -10.09 -21.57 -7.66
CA GLY A 284 -11.16 -20.79 -7.01
C GLY A 284 -11.58 -19.54 -7.78
N THR A 285 -10.82 -19.13 -8.81
CA THR A 285 -11.06 -17.86 -9.50
C THR A 285 -12.25 -17.94 -10.44
N LYS A 286 -13.29 -17.14 -10.21
CA LYS A 286 -14.44 -17.01 -11.11
C LYS A 286 -14.22 -16.01 -12.23
N ASN A 287 -13.81 -14.80 -11.92
CA ASN A 287 -13.60 -13.71 -12.88
C ASN A 287 -12.17 -13.71 -13.44
N LYS A 288 -11.80 -14.79 -14.16
CA LYS A 288 -10.41 -15.14 -14.53
C LYS A 288 -9.67 -14.07 -15.35
N LYS A 289 -10.39 -13.25 -16.12
CA LYS A 289 -9.80 -12.23 -17.01
C LYS A 289 -9.94 -10.81 -16.45
N ARG A 290 -10.41 -10.62 -15.22
CA ARG A 290 -10.59 -9.30 -14.64
C ARG A 290 -9.25 -8.73 -14.17
N VAL A 291 -8.93 -7.53 -14.63
CA VAL A 291 -7.83 -6.72 -14.11
C VAL A 291 -8.30 -5.93 -12.90
N THR A 292 -9.39 -5.17 -13.04
CA THR A 292 -10.01 -4.46 -11.93
C THR A 292 -11.48 -4.13 -12.21
N GLN A 293 -12.22 -3.85 -11.15
CA GLN A 293 -13.53 -3.22 -11.23
C GLN A 293 -13.46 -1.82 -10.64
N ILE A 294 -13.71 -0.82 -11.46
CA ILE A 294 -13.71 0.59 -11.02
C ILE A 294 -15.00 0.89 -10.30
N SER A 295 -14.89 1.30 -9.04
CA SER A 295 -16.04 1.56 -8.17
C SER A 295 -16.28 3.05 -8.01
N PHE A 296 -17.57 3.40 -7.98
CA PHE A 296 -18.03 4.74 -7.65
C PHE A 296 -18.54 4.75 -6.21
N SER A 297 -18.32 5.84 -5.52
CA SER A 297 -18.93 6.02 -4.22
C SER A 297 -20.42 6.35 -4.37
N ASP A 298 -21.22 5.73 -3.54
CA ASP A 298 -22.61 6.09 -3.35
C ASP A 298 -22.91 6.41 -1.87
N ALA A 299 -24.06 6.98 -1.60
CA ALA A 299 -24.49 7.32 -0.25
C ALA A 299 -24.67 6.08 0.67
N SER A 300 -24.75 4.88 0.09
CA SER A 300 -24.97 3.62 0.81
C SER A 300 -23.68 3.02 1.36
N ASN A 301 -22.51 3.44 0.86
CA ASN A 301 -21.20 2.88 1.27
C ASN A 301 -20.73 3.33 2.67
N GLY A 302 -21.64 3.85 3.49
CA GLY A 302 -21.47 4.11 4.91
C GLY A 302 -20.39 5.12 5.24
N GLY A 303 -20.65 5.96 6.23
CA GLY A 303 -19.67 6.88 6.75
C GLY A 303 -19.47 8.12 5.92
N ASP A 304 -18.46 8.84 6.25
CA ASP A 304 -18.08 10.12 5.70
C ASP A 304 -17.54 9.98 4.27
N ASN A 305 -18.47 9.86 3.30
CA ASN A 305 -18.09 9.95 1.90
C ASN A 305 -18.28 11.40 1.43
N PRO A 306 -17.24 12.25 1.52
CA PRO A 306 -17.36 13.67 1.15
C PRO A 306 -17.53 13.88 -0.36
N PHE A 307 -17.28 12.84 -1.16
CA PHE A 307 -17.30 12.90 -2.62
C PHE A 307 -18.20 11.81 -3.22
N PRO A 308 -19.55 11.94 -3.04
CA PRO A 308 -20.50 10.99 -3.60
C PRO A 308 -20.44 11.02 -5.13
N ASN A 309 -20.58 9.85 -5.77
CA ASN A 309 -20.52 9.66 -7.22
C ASN A 309 -19.14 9.84 -7.87
N TYR A 310 -18.07 10.05 -7.11
CA TYR A 310 -16.72 10.06 -7.63
C TYR A 310 -16.10 8.66 -7.65
N SER A 311 -15.22 8.45 -8.62
CA SER A 311 -14.30 7.31 -8.74
C SER A 311 -12.87 7.83 -8.87
N SER A 312 -11.89 7.03 -8.55
CA SER A 312 -10.50 7.31 -8.91
C SER A 312 -10.33 7.31 -10.42
N ARG A 313 -9.29 8.01 -10.88
CA ARG A 313 -8.79 7.93 -12.26
C ARG A 313 -7.66 6.92 -12.32
N TYR A 314 -7.58 6.16 -13.39
CA TYR A 314 -6.67 5.03 -13.50
C TYR A 314 -5.71 5.16 -14.67
N TYR A 315 -4.44 4.85 -14.43
CA TYR A 315 -3.48 4.48 -15.44
C TYR A 315 -3.22 2.98 -15.35
N ILE A 316 -3.52 2.23 -16.40
CA ILE A 316 -3.44 0.75 -16.42
C ILE A 316 -2.60 0.36 -17.62
N SER A 317 -1.41 -0.23 -17.39
CA SER A 317 -0.46 -0.55 -18.46
C SER A 317 0.45 -1.73 -18.11
N GLY A 318 0.71 -2.59 -19.07
CA GLY A 318 1.69 -3.67 -18.98
C GLY A 318 1.24 -4.86 -18.13
N ASN A 319 -0.02 -4.95 -17.75
CA ASN A 319 -0.52 -6.03 -16.91
C ASN A 319 -0.69 -7.33 -17.71
N TYR A 320 -0.24 -8.44 -17.11
CA TYR A 320 -0.29 -9.77 -17.70
C TYR A 320 -1.40 -10.61 -17.07
N VAL A 321 -2.31 -11.14 -17.88
CA VAL A 321 -3.47 -11.95 -17.42
C VAL A 321 -3.40 -13.34 -18.05
N THR A 322 -2.97 -14.34 -17.29
CA THR A 322 -2.75 -15.70 -17.80
C THR A 322 -3.96 -16.31 -18.49
N ALA A 323 -5.16 -16.05 -17.98
CA ALA A 323 -6.42 -16.57 -18.53
C ALA A 323 -6.81 -15.97 -19.89
N ALA A 324 -6.13 -14.93 -20.36
CA ALA A 324 -6.38 -14.36 -21.68
C ALA A 324 -5.60 -15.06 -22.82
N GLY A 325 -4.78 -16.08 -22.50
CA GLY A 325 -4.06 -16.90 -23.47
C GLY A 325 -3.11 -16.08 -24.34
N SER A 326 -3.24 -16.14 -25.66
CA SER A 326 -2.40 -15.37 -26.59
C SER A 326 -2.51 -13.83 -26.44
N ALA A 327 -3.54 -13.34 -25.78
CA ALA A 327 -3.74 -11.92 -25.49
C ALA A 327 -3.35 -11.53 -24.06
N ALA A 328 -2.56 -12.36 -23.35
CA ALA A 328 -2.23 -12.18 -21.94
C ALA A 328 -1.42 -10.90 -21.67
N GLU A 329 -0.49 -10.57 -22.57
CA GLU A 329 0.34 -9.37 -22.47
C GLU A 329 -0.48 -8.09 -22.73
N ASN A 330 -0.24 -7.08 -21.90
CA ASN A 330 -0.92 -5.78 -22.03
C ASN A 330 -2.45 -5.95 -22.11
N TYR A 331 -3.00 -6.88 -21.31
CA TYR A 331 -4.45 -7.13 -21.29
C TYR A 331 -5.23 -5.93 -20.76
N ASP A 332 -4.67 -5.25 -19.77
CA ASP A 332 -4.99 -3.92 -19.28
C ASP A 332 -6.50 -3.59 -19.27
N TRP A 333 -6.89 -2.59 -20.06
CA TRP A 333 -8.27 -2.10 -20.15
C TRP A 333 -9.27 -3.12 -20.67
N LYS A 334 -8.85 -4.18 -21.32
CA LYS A 334 -9.72 -5.30 -21.75
C LYS A 334 -10.30 -6.06 -20.55
N GLY A 335 -9.62 -6.02 -19.40
CA GLY A 335 -10.04 -6.66 -18.16
C GLY A 335 -10.70 -5.70 -17.16
N VAL A 336 -11.03 -4.47 -17.55
CA VAL A 336 -11.63 -3.47 -16.69
C VAL A 336 -13.14 -3.47 -16.82
N ILE A 337 -13.83 -3.43 -15.68
CA ILE A 337 -15.27 -3.19 -15.63
C ILE A 337 -15.58 -1.98 -14.74
N TYR A 338 -16.77 -1.45 -14.85
CA TYR A 338 -17.23 -0.25 -14.15
C TYR A 338 -18.54 -0.51 -13.43
N ASP A 339 -18.70 -0.01 -12.22
CA ASP A 339 -19.96 -0.10 -11.47
C ASP A 339 -21.02 0.81 -12.08
N LYS A 340 -20.64 1.96 -12.60
CA LYS A 340 -21.52 2.92 -13.30
C LYS A 340 -20.98 3.21 -14.69
N LYS A 341 -21.87 3.47 -15.63
CA LYS A 341 -21.52 3.77 -17.02
C LYS A 341 -21.95 5.19 -17.35
N ASN A 342 -20.97 6.08 -17.51
CA ASN A 342 -21.14 7.35 -18.18
C ASN A 342 -20.15 7.39 -19.36
N ILE A 343 -20.65 7.18 -20.57
CA ILE A 343 -19.84 7.06 -21.78
C ILE A 343 -20.06 8.28 -22.64
N ILE A 344 -18.99 9.02 -22.94
CA ILE A 344 -18.97 10.15 -23.86
C ILE A 344 -17.94 9.83 -24.93
N ASN A 345 -18.35 9.84 -26.20
CA ASN A 345 -17.48 9.51 -27.35
C ASN A 345 -16.73 8.17 -27.20
N GLY A 346 -17.35 7.15 -26.60
CA GLY A 346 -16.78 5.84 -26.44
C GLY A 346 -15.84 5.64 -25.24
N GLU A 347 -15.59 6.69 -24.45
CA GLU A 347 -14.74 6.66 -23.27
C GLU A 347 -15.56 6.85 -21.99
N TYR A 348 -15.04 6.36 -20.87
CA TYR A 348 -15.70 6.44 -19.57
C TYR A 348 -15.33 7.74 -18.85
N TYR A 349 -16.34 8.43 -18.37
CA TYR A 349 -16.25 9.71 -17.65
C TYR A 349 -16.98 9.63 -16.30
N MET A 350 -16.61 10.51 -15.38
CA MET A 350 -17.41 10.86 -14.21
C MET A 350 -17.69 12.35 -14.19
N GLN A 351 -18.78 12.75 -13.57
CA GLN A 351 -19.08 14.17 -13.36
C GLN A 351 -18.09 14.77 -12.34
N ASP A 352 -17.52 15.91 -12.67
CA ASP A 352 -16.68 16.72 -11.78
C ASP A 352 -17.03 18.21 -11.91
N ALA A 353 -18.30 18.52 -11.71
CA ALA A 353 -18.84 19.89 -11.85
C ALA A 353 -18.18 20.91 -10.90
N LYS A 354 -17.52 20.46 -9.85
CA LYS A 354 -16.79 21.31 -8.90
C LYS A 354 -15.29 21.33 -9.14
N HIS A 355 -14.83 20.63 -10.16
CA HIS A 355 -13.42 20.51 -10.56
C HIS A 355 -12.49 20.09 -9.40
N TYR A 356 -12.93 19.14 -8.58
CA TYR A 356 -12.10 18.61 -7.49
C TYR A 356 -10.77 18.01 -7.96
N TYR A 357 -10.72 17.53 -9.21
CA TYR A 357 -9.48 17.05 -9.83
C TYR A 357 -8.51 18.16 -10.24
N GLY A 358 -8.97 19.43 -10.31
CA GLY A 358 -8.19 20.61 -10.63
C GLY A 358 -8.72 21.35 -11.87
N GLU A 359 -8.62 22.67 -11.85
CA GLU A 359 -9.05 23.52 -12.95
C GLU A 359 -8.20 23.37 -14.22
N ASP A 360 -6.98 22.85 -14.07
CA ASP A 360 -6.02 22.58 -15.14
C ASP A 360 -6.30 21.29 -15.93
N GLN A 361 -7.31 20.51 -15.51
CA GLN A 361 -7.69 19.27 -16.18
C GLN A 361 -8.58 19.51 -17.40
N THR A 362 -8.61 18.54 -18.31
CA THR A 362 -9.49 18.58 -19.47
C THR A 362 -10.88 18.07 -19.11
N TYR A 363 -11.88 18.90 -19.28
CA TYR A 363 -13.29 18.58 -19.07
C TYR A 363 -14.08 18.53 -20.37
N VAL A 364 -15.10 17.68 -20.39
CA VAL A 364 -16.11 17.62 -21.45
C VAL A 364 -17.50 17.77 -20.85
N LYS A 365 -18.46 18.29 -21.59
CA LYS A 365 -19.85 18.38 -21.13
C LYS A 365 -20.59 17.09 -21.39
N ASP A 366 -21.37 16.62 -20.42
CA ASP A 366 -22.39 15.57 -20.66
C ASP A 366 -23.66 16.17 -21.35
N ALA A 367 -24.66 15.32 -21.58
CA ALA A 367 -25.91 15.71 -22.21
C ALA A 367 -26.68 16.75 -21.42
N ASN A 368 -26.40 16.94 -20.14
CA ASN A 368 -27.03 17.94 -19.27
C ASN A 368 -26.18 19.21 -19.09
N GLY A 369 -25.06 19.31 -19.81
CA GLY A 369 -24.13 20.44 -19.73
C GLY A 369 -23.23 20.42 -18.48
N VAL A 370 -23.15 19.31 -17.75
CA VAL A 370 -22.30 19.15 -16.56
C VAL A 370 -20.89 18.79 -16.97
N ASP A 371 -19.89 19.39 -16.32
CA ASP A 371 -18.49 19.06 -16.55
C ASP A 371 -18.16 17.65 -16.11
N CYS A 372 -17.51 16.90 -16.99
CA CYS A 372 -17.10 15.52 -16.78
C CYS A 372 -15.61 15.36 -17.06
N ILE A 373 -14.95 14.53 -16.26
CA ILE A 373 -13.54 14.19 -16.41
C ILE A 373 -13.36 12.71 -16.81
N LYS A 374 -12.40 12.45 -17.69
CA LYS A 374 -12.09 11.09 -18.16
C LYS A 374 -11.51 10.25 -17.03
N ILE A 375 -12.00 9.02 -16.87
CA ILE A 375 -11.51 8.09 -15.84
C ILE A 375 -10.15 7.53 -16.22
N LYS A 376 -9.96 7.17 -17.49
CA LYS A 376 -8.68 6.70 -18.01
C LYS A 376 -7.66 7.83 -18.08
N LEU A 377 -6.48 7.58 -17.51
CA LEU A 377 -5.32 8.44 -17.63
C LEU A 377 -4.47 8.01 -18.83
N ASP A 378 -3.93 8.97 -19.56
CA ASP A 378 -3.06 8.74 -20.71
C ASP A 378 -1.59 8.57 -20.29
N ALA A 379 -1.22 8.98 -19.07
CA ALA A 379 0.10 8.81 -18.47
C ALA A 379 -0.06 8.46 -16.98
N PRO A 380 0.95 7.79 -16.38
CA PRO A 380 0.94 7.52 -14.95
C PRO A 380 1.03 8.82 -14.15
N VAL A 381 0.36 8.84 -13.00
CA VAL A 381 0.57 9.92 -12.03
C VAL A 381 1.88 9.69 -11.30
N GLU A 382 2.35 10.75 -10.62
CA GLU A 382 3.54 10.67 -9.77
C GLU A 382 3.52 9.40 -8.91
N ALA A 383 4.63 8.70 -8.91
CA ALA A 383 4.90 7.53 -8.10
C ALA A 383 6.22 7.75 -7.36
N GLY A 384 6.38 7.09 -6.22
CA GLY A 384 7.70 6.99 -5.60
C GLY A 384 8.66 6.20 -6.52
N ASP A 385 9.96 6.41 -6.35
CA ASP A 385 10.96 5.64 -7.09
C ASP A 385 10.80 4.15 -6.81
N VAL A 386 10.40 3.39 -7.82
CA VAL A 386 10.25 1.92 -7.76
C VAL A 386 10.90 1.31 -8.99
N THR A 387 11.83 0.39 -8.76
CA THR A 387 12.39 -0.46 -9.81
C THR A 387 11.27 -1.24 -10.47
N THR A 388 11.03 -0.98 -11.76
CA THR A 388 9.89 -1.55 -12.47
C THR A 388 10.36 -2.66 -13.40
N HIS A 389 9.81 -3.86 -13.23
CA HIS A 389 10.04 -5.04 -14.04
C HIS A 389 8.88 -5.26 -15.03
N THR A 390 9.06 -6.08 -16.05
CA THR A 390 7.91 -6.65 -16.78
C THR A 390 7.07 -7.48 -15.82
N ALA A 391 5.78 -7.68 -16.11
CA ALA A 391 4.91 -8.48 -15.26
C ALA A 391 5.43 -9.92 -15.05
N GLN A 392 6.00 -10.53 -16.09
CA GLN A 392 6.57 -11.88 -16.02
C GLN A 392 7.82 -11.93 -15.14
N THR A 393 8.75 -10.97 -15.30
CA THR A 393 9.93 -10.87 -14.43
C THR A 393 9.52 -10.57 -12.98
N ALA A 394 8.50 -9.74 -12.77
CA ALA A 394 7.96 -9.49 -11.43
C ALA A 394 7.39 -10.75 -10.80
N TYR A 395 6.66 -11.58 -11.58
CA TYR A 395 6.16 -12.88 -11.12
C TYR A 395 7.27 -13.77 -10.58
N GLU A 396 8.35 -13.95 -11.36
CA GLU A 396 9.50 -14.77 -10.95
C GLU A 396 10.17 -14.22 -9.68
N LYS A 397 10.43 -12.91 -9.63
CA LYS A 397 11.08 -12.28 -8.50
C LYS A 397 10.22 -12.28 -7.23
N VAL A 398 8.93 -12.02 -7.34
CA VAL A 398 8.01 -12.03 -6.19
C VAL A 398 7.90 -13.43 -5.61
N LEU A 399 7.83 -14.48 -6.43
CA LEU A 399 7.87 -15.87 -5.94
C LEU A 399 9.20 -16.22 -5.29
N ALA A 400 10.31 -15.71 -5.79
CA ALA A 400 11.63 -15.97 -5.23
C ALA A 400 11.88 -15.22 -3.92
N TYR A 401 11.47 -13.95 -3.83
CA TYR A 401 11.92 -13.03 -2.77
C TYR A 401 10.79 -12.46 -1.91
N GLY A 402 9.52 -12.62 -2.27
CA GLY A 402 8.39 -12.09 -1.48
C GLY A 402 8.21 -12.78 -0.13
N GLY A 403 7.57 -12.07 0.81
CA GLY A 403 7.35 -12.52 2.16
C GLY A 403 8.60 -12.51 3.04
N ALA A 404 8.55 -13.20 4.17
CA ALA A 404 9.68 -13.36 5.08
C ALA A 404 10.74 -14.32 4.49
N SER A 405 11.26 -13.97 3.31
CA SER A 405 11.99 -14.86 2.40
C SER A 405 13.37 -15.32 2.87
N LEU A 406 13.92 -14.73 3.92
CA LEU A 406 15.14 -15.23 4.55
C LEU A 406 14.94 -16.63 5.15
N TYR A 407 13.75 -16.89 5.66
CA TYR A 407 13.31 -18.21 6.06
C TYR A 407 11.80 -18.31 5.84
N ARG A 408 11.40 -19.16 4.93
CA ARG A 408 9.97 -19.47 4.68
C ARG A 408 9.53 -20.67 5.51
N ASP A 409 8.37 -20.57 6.14
CA ASP A 409 7.72 -21.71 6.78
C ASP A 409 6.76 -22.42 5.80
N ALA A 410 6.09 -23.46 6.27
CA ALA A 410 5.20 -24.25 5.41
C ALA A 410 3.94 -23.46 4.91
N ALA A 411 3.66 -22.30 5.49
CA ALA A 411 2.56 -21.43 5.07
C ALA A 411 3.00 -20.33 4.07
N ASP A 412 4.31 -20.12 3.94
CA ASP A 412 4.90 -19.23 2.95
C ASP A 412 5.08 -19.97 1.62
#